data_b3051c725d11cc386f5ff7034d67b97f
#
_entry.id   b3051c725d11cc386f5ff7034d67b97f
#
_cell.length_a   1.000
_cell.length_b   1.000
_cell.length_c   1.000
_cell.angle_alpha   90.00
_cell.angle_beta   90.00
_cell.angle_gamma   90.00
#
_symmetry.space_group_name_H-M   'P 1'
#
loop_
_entity.id
_entity.type
_entity.pdbx_description
1 polymer ?
#
loop_
_entity_poly.entity_id
_entity_poly.type
_entity_poly.pdbx_seq_one_letter_code
_entity_poly.pdbx_strand_id
1 'polypeptide(L)'
;MKLSFSAAALTATLLLPALSHAADAALTDTLKAFTRCDASFFSSLNTHRDAWQAYAPLKQEKNFTWIAVKNRTDHNANQVPVSTPPIAGLKLLSYSDEVIDLGPLGLFYYWGFIVDGGVDEVAQRLAPLLDQPGALQKGDREYTRSELKVGEGWQRIKPQPGKAPGMRQVERVLIVEPEGKQGTQSRVSCSVQGGVNAGLLARLRPDIAPVDYPRTQAEVNISDVEVPANVLQQLGAPLLQPKFKTLSYTYLSKKGDGSKDLPTSVTFKAEGGLLVKNEVYGQTFNVDRLTQADLIQLKSKMNGVGDGRVLQTREAELKVPASWVPGQTLTAQLHMINVPARATDKPIETSLTCTVGARIPARQVFAALTGDAIKLACDQGDYTTSRVFIEDLGVALTLESTSSQTHYVNEYTAFDVVR
;
A
#
# COMPACT_ATOMS: atom_id res chain seq x y z
N MET A 1 1.00 -71.23 60.76
CA MET A 1 0.79 -70.64 59.38
C MET A 1 0.89 -69.13 59.52
N LYS A 2 1.98 -68.54 59.10
CA LYS A 2 2.20 -67.09 59.11
C LYS A 2 2.17 -66.63 57.64
N LEU A 3 1.17 -65.83 57.28
CA LEU A 3 1.06 -65.18 56.02
C LEU A 3 1.80 -63.83 56.07
N SER A 4 2.85 -63.72 55.31
CA SER A 4 3.58 -62.45 55.07
C SER A 4 2.92 -61.71 53.92
N PHE A 5 2.42 -60.52 54.17
CA PHE A 5 2.01 -59.57 53.16
C PHE A 5 3.17 -58.68 52.75
N SER A 6 3.64 -58.83 51.50
CA SER A 6 4.60 -57.90 50.89
C SER A 6 3.88 -56.67 50.39
N ALA A 7 4.20 -55.49 50.90
CA ALA A 7 3.74 -54.23 50.41
C ALA A 7 4.60 -53.84 49.21
N ALA A 8 3.96 -53.78 47.99
CA ALA A 8 4.52 -53.17 46.81
C ALA A 8 4.28 -51.65 46.86
N ALA A 9 5.34 -50.88 47.11
CA ALA A 9 5.28 -49.43 47.03
C ALA A 9 5.25 -48.98 45.56
N LEU A 10 4.14 -48.35 45.16
CA LEU A 10 4.00 -47.66 43.87
C LEU A 10 4.85 -46.36 43.91
N THR A 11 5.96 -46.35 43.17
CA THR A 11 6.67 -45.12 42.78
C THR A 11 6.19 -44.68 41.42
N ALA A 12 5.05 -44.02 41.37
CA ALA A 12 4.57 -43.25 40.23
C ALA A 12 4.44 -41.80 40.66
N THR A 13 5.03 -40.88 39.91
CA THR A 13 4.82 -39.43 39.95
C THR A 13 6.08 -38.64 40.28
N LEU A 14 6.81 -38.25 39.20
CA LEU A 14 7.62 -37.00 39.14
C LEU A 14 8.06 -36.67 37.69
N LEU A 15 7.31 -37.09 36.66
CA LEU A 15 7.66 -36.79 35.24
C LEU A 15 6.88 -35.61 34.61
N LEU A 16 5.84 -35.10 35.30
CA LEU A 16 4.97 -34.04 34.71
C LEU A 16 5.57 -32.63 34.62
N PRO A 17 6.41 -32.11 35.52
CA PRO A 17 6.95 -30.76 35.39
C PRO A 17 8.04 -30.61 34.32
N ALA A 18 8.77 -31.65 33.97
CA ALA A 18 9.87 -31.59 33.01
C ALA A 18 9.38 -31.43 31.56
N LEU A 19 8.20 -31.97 31.21
CA LEU A 19 7.62 -31.87 29.86
C LEU A 19 7.08 -30.47 29.57
N SER A 20 6.51 -29.78 30.55
CA SER A 20 5.99 -28.43 30.38
C SER A 20 7.13 -27.41 30.16
N HIS A 21 8.23 -27.52 30.90
CA HIS A 21 9.39 -26.64 30.72
C HIS A 21 10.08 -26.84 29.34
N ALA A 22 10.12 -28.05 28.82
CA ALA A 22 10.69 -28.35 27.50
C ALA A 22 9.83 -27.76 26.35
N ALA A 23 8.51 -27.83 26.50
CA ALA A 23 7.59 -27.23 25.51
C ALA A 23 7.67 -25.70 25.51
N ASP A 24 7.72 -25.06 26.68
CA ASP A 24 7.86 -23.60 26.81
C ASP A 24 9.20 -23.11 26.24
N ALA A 25 10.29 -23.83 26.44
CA ALA A 25 11.59 -23.55 25.87
C ALA A 25 11.54 -23.64 24.31
N ALA A 26 10.92 -24.69 23.77
CA ALA A 26 10.77 -24.90 22.32
C ALA A 26 9.96 -23.79 21.66
N LEU A 27 8.87 -23.35 22.28
CA LEU A 27 8.06 -22.22 21.78
C LEU A 27 8.86 -20.91 21.84
N THR A 28 9.60 -20.67 22.91
CA THR A 28 10.44 -19.48 23.09
C THR A 28 11.58 -19.43 22.06
N ASP A 29 12.26 -20.54 21.81
CA ASP A 29 13.34 -20.65 20.84
C ASP A 29 12.81 -20.36 19.41
N THR A 30 11.61 -20.84 19.11
CA THR A 30 10.98 -20.56 17.83
C THR A 30 10.63 -19.08 17.68
N LEU A 31 10.09 -18.45 18.71
CA LEU A 31 9.76 -17.03 18.67
C LEU A 31 11.03 -16.16 18.60
N LYS A 32 12.11 -16.57 19.27
CA LYS A 32 13.43 -15.96 19.13
C LYS A 32 13.98 -16.09 17.72
N ALA A 33 13.87 -17.25 17.08
CA ALA A 33 14.26 -17.45 15.69
C ALA A 33 13.40 -16.59 14.73
N PHE A 34 12.11 -16.44 15.01
CA PHE A 34 11.21 -15.57 14.26
C PHE A 34 11.70 -14.11 14.23
N THR A 35 12.21 -13.59 15.35
CA THR A 35 12.67 -12.19 15.39
C THR A 35 13.81 -11.87 14.43
N ARG A 36 14.49 -12.87 13.87
CA ARG A 36 15.56 -12.68 12.86
C ARG A 36 15.03 -12.34 11.48
N CYS A 37 13.76 -12.63 11.23
CA CYS A 37 13.12 -12.44 9.92
C CYS A 37 13.84 -13.15 8.77
N ASP A 38 14.22 -14.42 8.99
CA ASP A 38 14.90 -15.27 8.00
C ASP A 38 14.48 -16.74 8.13
N ALA A 39 15.15 -17.65 7.40
CA ALA A 39 14.84 -19.07 7.36
C ALA A 39 14.96 -19.77 8.73
N SER A 40 15.61 -19.17 9.72
CA SER A 40 15.76 -19.76 11.05
C SER A 40 14.43 -20.00 11.74
N PHE A 41 13.42 -19.17 11.49
CA PHE A 41 12.06 -19.40 11.97
C PHE A 41 11.49 -20.73 11.47
N PHE A 42 11.58 -20.99 10.19
CA PHE A 42 11.04 -22.19 9.54
C PHE A 42 11.81 -23.45 9.96
N SER A 43 13.12 -23.33 10.12
CA SER A 43 13.98 -24.40 10.66
C SER A 43 13.68 -24.69 12.12
N SER A 44 13.45 -23.66 12.94
CA SER A 44 13.08 -23.82 14.35
C SER A 44 11.69 -24.44 14.50
N LEU A 45 10.71 -24.03 13.69
CA LEU A 45 9.41 -24.71 13.63
C LEU A 45 9.54 -26.19 13.26
N ASN A 46 10.49 -26.54 12.38
CA ASN A 46 10.75 -27.94 12.06
C ASN A 46 11.34 -28.72 13.22
N THR A 47 12.31 -28.14 13.93
CA THR A 47 12.94 -28.74 15.11
C THR A 47 11.95 -28.92 16.25
N HIS A 48 11.06 -27.95 16.45
CA HIS A 48 10.10 -27.91 17.56
C HIS A 48 8.66 -28.21 17.12
N ARG A 49 8.50 -28.94 16.03
CA ARG A 49 7.21 -29.23 15.41
C ARG A 49 6.18 -29.80 16.38
N ASP A 50 6.60 -30.76 17.20
CA ASP A 50 5.71 -31.44 18.15
C ASP A 50 5.14 -30.49 19.21
N ALA A 51 5.90 -29.46 19.57
CA ALA A 51 5.41 -28.41 20.48
C ALA A 51 4.41 -27.47 19.80
N TRP A 52 4.57 -27.19 18.50
CA TRP A 52 3.74 -26.23 17.77
C TRP A 52 2.47 -26.83 17.15
N GLN A 53 2.47 -28.11 16.80
CA GLN A 53 1.35 -28.75 16.10
C GLN A 53 0.04 -28.75 16.88
N ALA A 54 0.09 -28.61 18.21
CA ALA A 54 -1.09 -28.48 19.07
C ALA A 54 -1.75 -27.07 18.98
N TYR A 55 -1.05 -26.07 18.47
CA TYR A 55 -1.43 -24.67 18.54
C TYR A 55 -1.64 -23.98 17.20
N ALA A 56 -1.10 -24.56 16.12
CA ALA A 56 -1.17 -23.97 14.78
C ALA A 56 -1.23 -25.05 13.69
N PRO A 57 -1.90 -24.78 12.54
CA PRO A 57 -1.89 -25.69 11.40
C PRO A 57 -0.52 -25.66 10.73
N LEU A 58 0.23 -26.75 10.84
CA LEU A 58 1.57 -26.86 10.29
C LEU A 58 1.57 -27.62 8.96
N LYS A 59 2.41 -27.16 8.03
CA LYS A 59 2.84 -27.91 6.85
C LYS A 59 4.34 -28.08 6.89
N GLN A 60 4.83 -29.20 6.34
CA GLN A 60 6.24 -29.55 6.30
C GLN A 60 6.67 -29.95 4.90
N GLU A 61 7.83 -29.49 4.50
CA GLU A 61 8.51 -29.95 3.29
C GLU A 61 10.01 -30.02 3.57
N LYS A 62 10.61 -31.19 3.30
CA LYS A 62 12.05 -31.45 3.57
C LYS A 62 12.43 -31.07 5.02
N ASN A 63 13.25 -30.03 5.15
CA ASN A 63 13.82 -29.58 6.44
C ASN A 63 13.15 -28.33 7.01
N PHE A 64 12.00 -27.92 6.47
CA PHE A 64 11.28 -26.74 6.87
C PHE A 64 9.85 -27.06 7.26
N THR A 65 9.36 -26.35 8.24
CA THR A 65 7.97 -26.37 8.65
C THR A 65 7.47 -24.94 8.72
N TRP A 66 6.22 -24.71 8.33
CA TRP A 66 5.60 -23.40 8.40
C TRP A 66 4.15 -23.49 8.88
N ILE A 67 3.66 -22.38 9.43
CA ILE A 67 2.26 -22.24 9.80
C ILE A 67 1.49 -21.95 8.50
N ALA A 68 0.55 -22.82 8.16
CA ALA A 68 -0.12 -22.80 6.87
C ALA A 68 -1.34 -21.89 6.90
N VAL A 69 -1.32 -20.82 6.10
CA VAL A 69 -2.51 -20.05 5.75
C VAL A 69 -3.18 -20.64 4.51
N LYS A 70 -4.45 -20.28 4.26
CA LYS A 70 -5.22 -20.81 3.13
C LYS A 70 -4.74 -20.22 1.80
N ASN A 71 -4.50 -18.90 1.76
CA ASN A 71 -4.02 -18.20 0.56
C ASN A 71 -3.27 -16.93 0.98
N ARG A 72 -1.98 -16.82 0.60
CA ARG A 72 -1.10 -15.68 0.92
C ARG A 72 -1.43 -14.41 0.15
N THR A 73 -2.10 -14.52 -0.99
CA THR A 73 -2.44 -13.36 -1.86
C THR A 73 -3.87 -12.88 -1.67
N ASP A 74 -4.64 -13.51 -0.79
CA ASP A 74 -6.00 -13.13 -0.46
C ASP A 74 -6.09 -12.66 0.99
N HIS A 75 -6.34 -11.38 1.19
CA HIS A 75 -6.41 -10.75 2.51
C HIS A 75 -7.44 -11.42 3.45
N ASN A 76 -8.50 -12.02 2.91
CA ASN A 76 -9.50 -12.74 3.71
C ASN A 76 -9.11 -14.19 4.04
N ALA A 77 -7.97 -14.66 3.51
CA ALA A 77 -7.56 -16.05 3.62
C ALA A 77 -6.07 -16.22 4.03
N ASN A 78 -5.39 -15.12 4.34
CA ASN A 78 -3.97 -15.07 4.67
C ASN A 78 -3.67 -15.15 6.19
N GLN A 79 -4.67 -15.46 7.01
CA GLN A 79 -4.57 -15.52 8.46
C GLN A 79 -5.17 -16.81 9.02
N VAL A 80 -4.58 -17.32 10.11
CA VAL A 80 -5.08 -18.49 10.86
C VAL A 80 -4.97 -18.24 12.36
N PRO A 81 -5.92 -18.76 13.18
CA PRO A 81 -5.84 -18.66 14.64
C PRO A 81 -4.64 -19.44 15.16
N VAL A 82 -4.04 -18.92 16.25
CA VAL A 82 -2.99 -19.56 17.02
C VAL A 82 -3.36 -19.44 18.51
N SER A 83 -3.28 -20.52 19.27
CA SER A 83 -3.73 -20.55 20.67
C SER A 83 -2.69 -21.14 21.60
N THR A 84 -1.46 -20.61 21.58
CA THR A 84 -0.37 -21.02 22.49
C THR A 84 -0.61 -20.54 23.92
N PRO A 85 0.00 -21.17 24.93
CA PRO A 85 0.24 -20.50 26.18
C PRO A 85 1.08 -19.24 25.95
N PRO A 86 1.11 -18.26 26.88
CA PRO A 86 1.96 -17.09 26.73
C PRO A 86 3.43 -17.46 26.56
N ILE A 87 4.08 -17.01 25.48
CA ILE A 87 5.50 -17.27 25.19
C ILE A 87 6.29 -16.01 25.55
N ALA A 88 7.20 -16.10 26.50
CA ALA A 88 7.92 -14.93 27.03
C ALA A 88 6.98 -13.77 27.44
N GLY A 89 5.80 -14.10 27.95
CA GLY A 89 4.76 -13.14 28.29
C GLY A 89 3.91 -12.63 27.12
N LEU A 90 4.16 -13.04 25.89
CA LEU A 90 3.39 -12.69 24.70
C LEU A 90 2.29 -13.72 24.47
N LYS A 91 1.03 -13.28 24.37
CA LYS A 91 -0.12 -14.11 24.03
C LYS A 91 -0.41 -13.96 22.55
N LEU A 92 -0.10 -15.00 21.78
CA LEU A 92 -0.34 -15.05 20.35
C LEU A 92 -1.81 -15.36 20.08
N LEU A 93 -2.45 -14.63 19.18
CA LEU A 93 -3.87 -14.76 18.83
C LEU A 93 -4.06 -15.41 17.44
N SER A 94 -3.24 -14.99 16.48
CA SER A 94 -3.27 -15.53 15.13
C SER A 94 -1.91 -15.34 14.45
N TYR A 95 -1.72 -16.07 13.36
CA TYR A 95 -0.59 -15.93 12.44
C TYR A 95 -1.09 -15.47 11.10
N SER A 96 -0.40 -14.51 10.50
CA SER A 96 -0.64 -14.02 9.14
C SER A 96 0.57 -14.26 8.25
N ASP A 97 0.33 -14.55 6.98
CA ASP A 97 1.35 -14.73 5.95
C ASP A 97 0.82 -14.17 4.63
N GLU A 98 1.47 -13.12 4.12
CA GLU A 98 0.99 -12.34 2.99
C GLU A 98 2.09 -12.08 1.98
N VAL A 99 1.74 -12.14 0.71
CA VAL A 99 2.63 -11.85 -0.43
C VAL A 99 1.96 -10.82 -1.31
N ILE A 100 2.61 -9.67 -1.49
CA ILE A 100 2.09 -8.54 -2.24
C ILE A 100 3.12 -8.09 -3.28
N ASP A 101 2.68 -7.90 -4.53
CA ASP A 101 3.44 -7.20 -5.56
C ASP A 101 2.94 -5.74 -5.61
N LEU A 102 3.79 -4.82 -5.18
CA LEU A 102 3.53 -3.38 -5.20
C LEU A 102 4.21 -2.68 -6.40
N GLY A 103 4.55 -3.44 -7.44
CA GLY A 103 5.16 -2.91 -8.65
C GLY A 103 6.49 -2.20 -8.38
N PRO A 104 6.61 -0.88 -8.67
CA PRO A 104 7.85 -0.13 -8.48
C PRO A 104 8.35 -0.08 -7.03
N LEU A 105 7.47 -0.24 -6.04
CA LEU A 105 7.84 -0.33 -4.62
C LEU A 105 8.47 -1.67 -4.27
N GLY A 106 8.36 -2.67 -5.15
CA GLY A 106 8.93 -3.99 -5.00
C GLY A 106 7.95 -5.05 -4.51
N LEU A 107 8.50 -6.21 -4.25
CA LEU A 107 7.78 -7.38 -3.75
C LEU A 107 7.83 -7.36 -2.22
N PHE A 108 6.72 -7.65 -1.58
CA PHE A 108 6.60 -7.65 -0.13
C PHE A 108 6.13 -9.03 0.34
N TYR A 109 6.89 -9.63 1.24
CA TYR A 109 6.63 -10.92 1.86
C TYR A 109 6.52 -10.71 3.36
N TYR A 110 5.29 -10.63 3.87
CA TYR A 110 5.00 -10.44 5.28
C TYR A 110 4.65 -11.76 5.94
N TRP A 111 5.12 -11.96 7.16
CA TRP A 111 4.66 -13.05 8.01
C TRP A 111 4.79 -12.65 9.49
N GLY A 112 3.87 -13.10 10.35
CA GLY A 112 3.95 -12.74 11.75
C GLY A 112 2.71 -13.06 12.55
N PHE A 113 2.65 -12.52 13.74
CA PHE A 113 1.63 -12.82 14.72
C PHE A 113 0.84 -11.58 15.12
N ILE A 114 -0.46 -11.76 15.32
CA ILE A 114 -1.27 -10.82 16.08
C ILE A 114 -1.14 -11.22 17.54
N VAL A 115 -0.81 -10.26 18.40
CA VAL A 115 -0.48 -10.43 19.81
C VAL A 115 -1.42 -9.59 20.66
N ASP A 116 -1.88 -10.13 21.76
CA ASP A 116 -2.66 -9.42 22.76
C ASP A 116 -1.78 -8.41 23.51
N GLY A 117 -2.20 -7.16 23.57
CA GLY A 117 -1.46 -6.07 24.21
C GLY A 117 -1.13 -4.90 23.28
N GLY A 118 -0.91 -3.73 23.87
CA GLY A 118 -0.53 -2.52 23.12
C GLY A 118 0.92 -2.57 22.65
N VAL A 119 1.24 -1.73 21.67
CA VAL A 119 2.53 -1.71 20.95
C VAL A 119 3.74 -1.58 21.91
N ASP A 120 3.68 -0.65 22.86
CA ASP A 120 4.78 -0.43 23.81
C ASP A 120 5.02 -1.67 24.72
N GLU A 121 3.95 -2.29 25.19
CA GLU A 121 3.99 -3.50 26.02
C GLU A 121 4.55 -4.69 25.24
N VAL A 122 4.04 -4.90 24.03
CA VAL A 122 4.47 -6.01 23.16
C VAL A 122 5.93 -5.83 22.75
N ALA A 123 6.36 -4.62 22.37
CA ALA A 123 7.75 -4.33 22.05
C ALA A 123 8.70 -4.58 23.24
N GLN A 124 8.29 -4.19 24.46
CA GLN A 124 9.06 -4.44 25.68
C GLN A 124 9.23 -5.95 25.97
N ARG A 125 8.16 -6.74 25.80
CA ARG A 125 8.19 -8.20 25.99
C ARG A 125 8.97 -8.93 24.90
N LEU A 126 8.97 -8.37 23.66
CA LEU A 126 9.72 -8.92 22.53
C LEU A 126 11.23 -8.64 22.64
N ALA A 127 11.63 -7.52 23.24
CA ALA A 127 13.02 -7.07 23.29
C ALA A 127 14.03 -8.11 23.80
N PRO A 128 13.74 -8.92 24.86
CA PRO A 128 14.66 -9.96 25.34
C PRO A 128 14.86 -11.12 24.35
N LEU A 129 13.97 -11.29 23.37
CA LEU A 129 14.05 -12.34 22.35
C LEU A 129 14.93 -11.93 21.16
N LEU A 130 15.31 -10.67 21.06
CA LEU A 130 16.16 -10.17 19.98
C LEU A 130 17.63 -10.56 20.24
N ASP A 131 18.35 -10.90 19.18
CA ASP A 131 19.81 -11.19 19.26
C ASP A 131 20.60 -9.99 19.80
N GLN A 132 20.08 -8.77 19.61
CA GLN A 132 20.66 -7.54 20.13
C GLN A 132 19.58 -6.74 20.87
N PRO A 133 19.64 -6.63 22.18
CA PRO A 133 18.79 -5.75 22.98
C PRO A 133 18.89 -4.29 22.46
N GLY A 134 17.75 -3.60 22.36
CA GLY A 134 17.69 -2.24 21.81
C GLY A 134 17.73 -2.15 20.27
N ALA A 135 17.60 -3.28 19.58
CA ALA A 135 17.54 -3.31 18.14
C ALA A 135 16.26 -2.67 17.55
N LEU A 136 15.15 -2.73 18.30
CA LEU A 136 13.90 -2.07 17.92
C LEU A 136 14.01 -0.56 18.18
N GLN A 137 13.70 0.24 17.17
CA GLN A 137 13.66 1.70 17.26
C GLN A 137 12.20 2.14 17.28
N LYS A 138 11.84 3.03 18.21
CA LYS A 138 10.50 3.60 18.30
C LYS A 138 10.32 4.63 17.21
N GLY A 139 9.27 4.45 16.40
CA GLY A 139 8.71 5.45 15.48
C GLY A 139 7.54 6.20 16.13
N ASP A 140 6.65 6.76 15.31
CA ASP A 140 5.48 7.50 15.83
C ASP A 140 4.47 6.58 16.51
N ARG A 141 4.15 5.46 15.90
CA ARG A 141 3.13 4.50 16.36
C ARG A 141 3.62 3.04 16.40
N GLU A 142 4.84 2.79 15.98
CA GLU A 142 5.41 1.45 15.80
C GLU A 142 6.82 1.37 16.39
N TYR A 143 7.32 0.13 16.50
CA TYR A 143 8.73 -0.17 16.71
C TYR A 143 9.25 -0.96 15.55
N THR A 144 10.42 -0.60 15.01
CA THR A 144 11.00 -1.25 13.85
C THR A 144 12.48 -1.59 14.05
N ARG A 145 12.90 -2.68 13.41
CA ARG A 145 14.29 -2.96 13.09
C ARG A 145 14.41 -3.18 11.60
N SER A 146 15.01 -2.23 10.90
CA SER A 146 15.21 -2.28 9.45
C SER A 146 16.65 -2.59 9.10
N GLU A 147 16.86 -3.48 8.14
CA GLU A 147 18.16 -3.91 7.66
C GLU A 147 18.15 -3.97 6.12
N LEU A 148 19.13 -3.31 5.50
CA LEU A 148 19.33 -3.29 4.06
C LEU A 148 20.30 -4.40 3.64
N LYS A 149 19.99 -5.10 2.55
CA LYS A 149 20.90 -6.07 1.94
C LYS A 149 22.05 -5.36 1.24
N VAL A 150 23.29 -5.59 1.73
CA VAL A 150 24.51 -5.02 1.15
C VAL A 150 25.51 -6.16 0.89
N GLY A 151 25.77 -6.43 -0.38
CA GLY A 151 26.53 -7.62 -0.77
C GLY A 151 25.90 -8.90 -0.22
N GLU A 152 26.67 -9.74 0.48
CA GLU A 152 26.14 -10.95 1.12
C GLU A 152 25.61 -10.72 2.56
N GLY A 153 25.80 -9.54 3.13
CA GLY A 153 25.38 -9.20 4.50
C GLY A 153 24.10 -8.36 4.60
N TRP A 154 23.74 -8.07 5.85
CA TRP A 154 22.65 -7.17 6.21
C TRP A 154 23.22 -6.02 7.04
N GLN A 155 22.90 -4.78 6.65
CA GLN A 155 23.29 -3.58 7.35
C GLN A 155 22.07 -2.91 7.96
N ARG A 156 22.14 -2.63 9.27
CA ARG A 156 21.07 -1.90 9.95
C ARG A 156 20.98 -0.47 9.41
N ILE A 157 19.75 -0.04 9.17
CA ILE A 157 19.44 1.32 8.75
C ILE A 157 18.42 1.94 9.70
N LYS A 158 18.37 3.27 9.73
CA LYS A 158 17.23 3.96 10.35
C LYS A 158 16.04 3.90 9.39
N PRO A 159 14.86 3.48 9.87
CA PRO A 159 13.65 3.52 9.08
C PRO A 159 13.39 4.95 8.57
N GLN A 160 12.99 5.06 7.32
CA GLN A 160 12.58 6.34 6.72
C GLN A 160 11.08 6.24 6.42
N PRO A 161 10.21 6.94 7.18
CA PRO A 161 8.78 6.90 6.95
C PRO A 161 8.44 7.25 5.50
N GLY A 162 7.51 6.48 4.91
CA GLY A 162 7.04 6.70 3.54
C GLY A 162 8.04 6.33 2.44
N LYS A 163 9.17 5.68 2.76
CA LYS A 163 10.10 5.16 1.74
C LYS A 163 10.06 3.64 1.71
N ALA A 164 9.74 3.10 0.54
CA ALA A 164 9.90 1.69 0.23
C ALA A 164 11.24 1.47 -0.51
N PRO A 165 11.86 0.28 -0.41
CA PRO A 165 13.15 0.00 -1.05
C PRO A 165 13.07 0.02 -2.58
N GLY A 166 11.88 -0.20 -3.16
CA GLY A 166 11.70 -0.36 -4.59
C GLY A 166 12.39 -1.62 -5.13
N MET A 167 12.43 -1.74 -6.46
CA MET A 167 13.06 -2.91 -7.13
C MET A 167 14.60 -2.90 -7.15
N ARG A 168 15.24 -1.84 -6.65
CA ARG A 168 16.71 -1.71 -6.67
C ARG A 168 17.40 -2.17 -5.40
N GLN A 169 16.66 -2.28 -4.31
CA GLN A 169 17.17 -2.64 -2.99
C GLN A 169 16.33 -3.75 -2.37
N VAL A 170 16.89 -4.45 -1.40
CA VAL A 170 16.14 -5.41 -0.58
C VAL A 170 16.30 -5.01 0.87
N GLU A 171 15.18 -4.92 1.54
CA GLU A 171 15.10 -4.62 2.95
C GLU A 171 14.48 -5.78 3.71
N ARG A 172 14.94 -5.99 4.95
CA ARG A 172 14.37 -6.91 5.91
C ARG A 172 13.94 -6.11 7.14
N VAL A 173 12.69 -6.26 7.55
CA VAL A 173 12.11 -5.48 8.64
C VAL A 173 11.45 -6.40 9.66
N LEU A 174 11.72 -6.16 10.94
CA LEU A 174 10.88 -6.60 12.05
C LEU A 174 10.10 -5.38 12.53
N ILE A 175 8.78 -5.48 12.57
CA ILE A 175 7.89 -4.39 12.99
C ILE A 175 6.93 -4.84 14.08
N VAL A 176 6.68 -3.96 15.05
CA VAL A 176 5.60 -4.06 16.05
C VAL A 176 4.71 -2.84 15.85
N GLU A 177 3.49 -3.03 15.40
CA GLU A 177 2.55 -1.96 15.04
C GLU A 177 1.15 -2.22 15.61
N PRO A 178 0.28 -1.20 15.75
CA PRO A 178 -1.08 -1.39 16.24
C PRO A 178 -1.88 -2.27 15.29
N GLU A 179 -2.65 -3.23 15.83
CA GLU A 179 -3.61 -4.00 15.09
C GLU A 179 -5.03 -3.49 15.38
N GLY A 180 -5.78 -3.18 14.33
CA GLY A 180 -7.13 -2.65 14.44
C GLY A 180 -7.22 -1.24 15.02
N LYS A 181 -8.46 -0.75 15.19
CA LYS A 181 -8.73 0.64 15.61
C LYS A 181 -8.59 0.89 17.11
N GLN A 182 -8.65 -0.14 17.94
CA GLN A 182 -8.72 0.00 19.41
C GLN A 182 -7.37 0.00 20.12
N GLY A 183 -6.27 -0.34 19.42
CA GLY A 183 -4.92 -0.33 19.98
C GLY A 183 -4.68 -1.34 21.13
N THR A 184 -5.60 -2.30 21.34
CA THR A 184 -5.50 -3.36 22.37
C THR A 184 -4.75 -4.59 21.88
N GLN A 185 -4.46 -4.65 20.59
CA GLN A 185 -3.71 -5.70 19.94
C GLN A 185 -2.59 -5.09 19.11
N SER A 186 -1.53 -5.86 18.92
CA SER A 186 -0.39 -5.48 18.10
C SER A 186 -0.10 -6.55 17.08
N ARG A 187 0.34 -6.12 15.91
CA ARG A 187 0.95 -6.98 14.90
C ARG A 187 2.45 -6.99 15.12
N VAL A 188 3.03 -8.18 15.28
CA VAL A 188 4.47 -8.40 15.28
C VAL A 188 4.78 -9.16 13.99
N SER A 189 5.37 -8.50 13.02
CA SER A 189 5.62 -9.10 11.72
C SER A 189 7.05 -8.92 11.24
N CYS A 190 7.51 -9.89 10.48
CA CYS A 190 8.66 -9.82 9.62
C CYS A 190 8.24 -9.43 8.21
N SER A 191 9.08 -8.67 7.53
CA SER A 191 8.95 -8.40 6.11
C SER A 191 10.28 -8.59 5.41
N VAL A 192 10.26 -9.21 4.22
CA VAL A 192 11.34 -9.13 3.24
C VAL A 192 10.75 -8.44 2.03
N GLN A 193 11.35 -7.32 1.62
CA GLN A 193 10.71 -6.42 0.69
C GLN A 193 11.68 -5.80 -0.31
N GLY A 194 11.14 -5.37 -1.47
CA GLY A 194 11.89 -4.72 -2.54
C GLY A 194 12.21 -5.61 -3.71
N GLY A 195 13.43 -5.52 -4.26
CA GLY A 195 13.90 -6.30 -5.40
C GLY A 195 14.32 -7.74 -5.04
N VAL A 196 13.42 -8.46 -4.35
CA VAL A 196 13.69 -9.82 -3.86
C VAL A 196 13.71 -10.80 -5.03
N ASN A 197 14.85 -11.36 -5.33
CA ASN A 197 14.97 -12.41 -6.35
C ASN A 197 14.72 -13.81 -5.78
N ALA A 198 14.46 -14.78 -6.66
CA ALA A 198 14.14 -16.15 -6.29
C ALA A 198 15.22 -16.82 -5.41
N GLY A 199 16.50 -16.57 -5.69
CA GLY A 199 17.62 -17.16 -4.92
C GLY A 199 17.71 -16.62 -3.50
N LEU A 200 17.43 -15.34 -3.30
CA LEU A 200 17.38 -14.72 -1.97
C LEU A 200 16.13 -15.17 -1.23
N LEU A 201 14.97 -15.20 -1.89
CA LEU A 201 13.72 -15.63 -1.29
C LEU A 201 13.82 -17.07 -0.78
N ALA A 202 14.35 -18.00 -1.57
CA ALA A 202 14.56 -19.38 -1.14
C ALA A 202 15.45 -19.52 0.11
N ARG A 203 16.36 -18.57 0.35
CA ARG A 203 17.21 -18.53 1.54
C ARG A 203 16.54 -17.91 2.76
N LEU A 204 15.53 -17.05 2.57
CA LEU A 204 14.85 -16.32 3.66
C LEU A 204 13.48 -16.91 3.97
N ARG A 205 12.76 -17.33 2.93
CA ARG A 205 11.41 -17.87 2.97
C ARG A 205 11.36 -19.22 2.21
N PRO A 206 11.97 -20.26 2.77
CA PRO A 206 12.02 -21.58 2.11
C PRO A 206 10.65 -22.26 1.99
N ASP A 207 9.66 -21.73 2.70
CA ASP A 207 8.26 -22.14 2.69
C ASP A 207 7.46 -21.61 1.47
N ILE A 208 8.03 -20.67 0.69
CA ILE A 208 7.38 -20.14 -0.51
C ILE A 208 7.86 -20.93 -1.72
N ALA A 209 6.93 -21.62 -2.38
CA ALA A 209 7.25 -22.36 -3.59
C ALA A 209 7.49 -21.40 -4.77
N PRO A 210 8.36 -21.76 -5.74
CA PRO A 210 8.62 -20.92 -6.92
C PRO A 210 7.37 -20.54 -7.73
N VAL A 211 6.34 -21.37 -7.69
CA VAL A 211 5.04 -21.09 -8.34
C VAL A 211 4.28 -19.94 -7.69
N ASP A 212 4.53 -19.70 -6.39
CA ASP A 212 3.90 -18.62 -5.59
C ASP A 212 4.71 -17.32 -5.66
N TYR A 213 5.85 -17.30 -6.36
CA TYR A 213 6.60 -16.08 -6.54
C TYR A 213 5.78 -15.10 -7.38
N PRO A 214 5.61 -13.85 -6.91
CA PRO A 214 4.99 -12.84 -7.74
C PRO A 214 5.75 -12.75 -9.05
N ARG A 215 5.05 -12.93 -10.16
CA ARG A 215 5.62 -12.65 -11.47
C ARG A 215 5.65 -11.15 -11.60
N THR A 216 6.83 -10.57 -11.50
CA THR A 216 7.04 -9.15 -11.78
C THR A 216 6.53 -8.89 -13.19
N GLN A 217 5.38 -8.22 -13.29
CA GLN A 217 4.94 -7.73 -14.60
C GLN A 217 5.91 -6.63 -15.00
N ALA A 218 6.36 -6.66 -16.25
CA ALA A 218 7.16 -5.57 -16.79
C ALA A 218 6.37 -4.27 -16.60
N GLU A 219 7.04 -3.25 -16.10
CA GLU A 219 6.44 -1.93 -15.94
C GLU A 219 5.99 -1.41 -17.30
N VAL A 220 4.73 -1.05 -17.42
CA VAL A 220 4.16 -0.49 -18.66
C VAL A 220 4.35 1.02 -18.64
N ASN A 221 5.04 1.58 -19.63
CA ASN A 221 5.09 3.03 -19.76
C ASN A 221 3.74 3.56 -20.21
N ILE A 222 3.29 4.67 -19.62
CA ILE A 222 2.03 5.29 -20.01
C ILE A 222 2.03 5.75 -21.47
N SER A 223 3.20 6.09 -22.03
CA SER A 223 3.39 6.43 -23.44
C SER A 223 3.11 5.27 -24.40
N ASP A 224 3.40 4.03 -23.95
CA ASP A 224 3.28 2.84 -24.81
C ASP A 224 1.83 2.33 -24.91
N VAL A 225 0.92 2.91 -24.13
CA VAL A 225 -0.51 2.60 -24.18
C VAL A 225 -1.22 3.65 -25.02
N GLU A 226 -1.66 3.27 -26.20
CA GLU A 226 -2.37 4.19 -27.13
C GLU A 226 -3.80 4.47 -26.65
N VAL A 227 -4.28 5.70 -26.80
CA VAL A 227 -5.70 6.03 -26.63
C VAL A 227 -6.47 5.51 -27.82
N PRO A 228 -7.57 4.74 -27.62
CA PRO A 228 -8.35 4.22 -28.75
C PRO A 228 -8.90 5.32 -29.67
N ALA A 229 -8.93 5.04 -30.97
CA ALA A 229 -9.35 6.02 -31.97
C ALA A 229 -10.81 6.52 -31.78
N ASN A 230 -11.71 5.63 -31.33
CA ASN A 230 -13.09 5.98 -30.98
C ASN A 230 -13.18 7.01 -29.85
N VAL A 231 -12.25 6.93 -28.85
CA VAL A 231 -12.15 7.91 -27.78
C VAL A 231 -11.62 9.24 -28.31
N LEU A 232 -10.54 9.21 -29.11
CA LEU A 232 -9.96 10.42 -29.71
C LEU A 232 -10.96 11.18 -30.56
N GLN A 233 -11.86 10.50 -31.27
CA GLN A 233 -12.92 11.12 -32.09
C GLN A 233 -13.93 11.93 -31.26
N GLN A 234 -14.09 11.63 -29.97
CA GLN A 234 -14.94 12.39 -29.04
C GLN A 234 -14.27 13.68 -28.52
N LEU A 235 -12.95 13.82 -28.73
CA LEU A 235 -12.13 14.88 -28.16
C LEU A 235 -11.88 15.96 -29.21
N GLY A 236 -12.76 16.80 -29.50
CA GLY A 236 -12.53 17.84 -30.51
C GLY A 236 -13.06 19.21 -30.12
N ALA A 237 -13.64 19.31 -28.93
CA ALA A 237 -14.28 20.55 -28.51
C ALA A 237 -13.26 21.69 -28.39
N PRO A 238 -13.40 22.77 -29.22
CA PRO A 238 -12.47 23.91 -29.18
C PRO A 238 -12.38 24.57 -27.82
N LEU A 239 -13.44 24.46 -27.00
CA LEU A 239 -13.56 25.01 -25.68
C LEU A 239 -12.56 24.39 -24.68
N LEU A 240 -12.16 23.13 -24.92
CA LEU A 240 -11.29 22.35 -24.04
C LEU A 240 -9.84 22.25 -24.54
N GLN A 241 -9.46 23.05 -25.51
CA GLN A 241 -8.11 23.04 -26.06
C GLN A 241 -7.13 23.80 -25.16
N PRO A 242 -5.95 23.25 -24.85
CA PRO A 242 -4.92 23.95 -24.09
C PRO A 242 -4.37 25.14 -24.90
N LYS A 243 -4.08 26.25 -24.20
CA LYS A 243 -3.58 27.50 -24.78
C LYS A 243 -2.21 27.86 -24.19
N PHE A 244 -1.42 26.88 -23.86
CA PHE A 244 -0.04 26.98 -23.34
C PHE A 244 0.80 25.83 -23.89
N LYS A 245 2.13 25.91 -23.77
CA LYS A 245 3.06 24.80 -24.03
C LYS A 245 3.28 23.97 -22.77
N THR A 246 3.64 24.65 -21.68
CA THR A 246 3.79 24.03 -20.36
C THR A 246 3.13 24.90 -19.30
N LEU A 247 2.58 24.23 -18.28
CA LEU A 247 2.03 24.84 -17.08
C LEU A 247 2.51 24.04 -15.89
N SER A 248 3.06 24.71 -14.88
CA SER A 248 3.32 24.10 -13.59
C SER A 248 2.72 24.90 -12.46
N TYR A 249 2.30 24.20 -11.41
CA TYR A 249 1.83 24.82 -10.18
C TYR A 249 2.06 23.93 -8.99
N THR A 250 1.99 24.50 -7.80
CA THR A 250 2.03 23.80 -6.52
C THR A 250 0.81 24.21 -5.71
N TYR A 251 0.22 23.25 -5.01
CA TYR A 251 -0.86 23.52 -4.05
C TYR A 251 -0.67 22.74 -2.76
N LEU A 252 -1.29 23.24 -1.68
CA LEU A 252 -1.43 22.57 -0.39
C LEU A 252 -2.89 22.16 -0.23
N SER A 253 -3.16 20.90 0.01
CA SER A 253 -4.49 20.45 0.42
C SER A 253 -4.66 20.66 1.92
N LYS A 254 -5.78 21.29 2.30
CA LYS A 254 -6.20 21.47 3.68
C LYS A 254 -7.37 20.53 3.93
N LYS A 255 -7.28 19.68 4.92
CA LYS A 255 -8.40 18.84 5.37
C LYS A 255 -9.39 19.65 6.20
N GLY A 256 -10.64 19.19 6.24
CA GLY A 256 -11.68 19.82 7.06
C GLY A 256 -11.37 19.88 8.57
N ASP A 257 -10.45 19.02 9.06
CA ASP A 257 -9.93 19.05 10.44
C ASP A 257 -8.81 20.08 10.66
N GLY A 258 -8.45 20.85 9.63
CA GLY A 258 -7.39 21.87 9.66
C GLY A 258 -5.98 21.35 9.47
N SER A 259 -5.77 20.03 9.37
CA SER A 259 -4.47 19.48 9.02
C SER A 259 -4.12 19.78 7.56
N LYS A 260 -2.82 19.88 7.26
CA LYS A 260 -2.31 20.09 5.90
C LYS A 260 -1.56 18.87 5.44
N ASP A 261 -1.84 18.47 4.21
CA ASP A 261 -1.00 17.49 3.54
C ASP A 261 0.31 18.10 3.02
N LEU A 262 1.22 17.24 2.59
CA LEU A 262 2.43 17.68 1.90
C LEU A 262 2.06 18.40 0.60
N PRO A 263 2.89 19.39 0.17
CA PRO A 263 2.65 20.09 -1.07
C PRO A 263 2.64 19.11 -2.25
N THR A 264 1.67 19.30 -3.15
CA THR A 264 1.58 18.60 -4.43
C THR A 264 2.05 19.52 -5.53
N SER A 265 3.01 19.05 -6.31
CA SER A 265 3.50 19.75 -7.51
C SER A 265 2.89 19.11 -8.76
N VAL A 266 2.40 19.93 -9.66
CA VAL A 266 1.76 19.50 -10.91
C VAL A 266 2.46 20.16 -12.10
N THR A 267 2.76 19.37 -13.10
CA THR A 267 3.28 19.86 -14.39
C THR A 267 2.44 19.32 -15.52
N PHE A 268 2.08 20.21 -16.46
CA PHE A 268 1.43 19.86 -17.71
C PHE A 268 2.32 20.21 -18.89
N LYS A 269 2.23 19.37 -19.93
CA LYS A 269 2.73 19.65 -21.26
C LYS A 269 1.57 19.48 -22.24
N ALA A 270 1.32 20.50 -23.06
CA ALA A 270 0.29 20.42 -24.08
C ALA A 270 0.83 19.69 -25.33
N GLU A 271 0.16 18.62 -25.75
CA GLU A 271 0.54 17.82 -26.91
C GLU A 271 -0.73 17.39 -27.67
N GLY A 272 -0.85 17.77 -28.95
CA GLY A 272 -1.95 17.33 -29.79
C GLY A 272 -3.35 17.70 -29.29
N GLY A 273 -3.50 18.82 -28.55
CA GLY A 273 -4.76 19.23 -27.93
C GLY A 273 -5.09 18.55 -26.62
N LEU A 274 -4.18 17.71 -26.10
CA LEU A 274 -4.28 17.02 -24.84
C LEU A 274 -3.23 17.51 -23.85
N LEU A 275 -3.39 17.14 -22.59
CA LEU A 275 -2.48 17.48 -21.50
C LEU A 275 -1.81 16.21 -20.97
N VAL A 276 -0.50 16.12 -21.16
CA VAL A 276 0.36 15.19 -20.43
C VAL A 276 0.62 15.81 -19.06
N LYS A 277 0.14 15.18 -18.01
CA LYS A 277 0.18 15.66 -16.62
C LYS A 277 1.05 14.76 -15.78
N ASN A 278 1.91 15.34 -14.94
CA ASN A 278 2.60 14.66 -13.85
C ASN A 278 2.22 15.35 -12.53
N GLU A 279 1.74 14.58 -11.57
CA GLU A 279 1.39 15.02 -10.22
C GLU A 279 2.33 14.34 -9.22
N VAL A 280 3.10 15.13 -8.47
CA VAL A 280 4.05 14.63 -7.46
C VAL A 280 3.48 14.89 -6.07
N TYR A 281 3.17 13.82 -5.35
CA TYR A 281 2.60 13.85 -4.00
C TYR A 281 3.71 13.64 -2.96
N GLY A 282 4.22 14.73 -2.43
CA GLY A 282 5.33 14.69 -1.48
C GLY A 282 6.56 14.03 -2.08
N GLN A 283 7.14 13.05 -1.34
CA GLN A 283 8.32 12.28 -1.79
C GLN A 283 7.99 10.81 -2.08
N THR A 284 6.72 10.41 -1.97
CA THR A 284 6.32 9.01 -1.90
C THR A 284 5.90 8.43 -3.24
N PHE A 285 5.10 9.15 -3.99
CA PHE A 285 4.62 8.68 -5.30
C PHE A 285 4.28 9.84 -6.22
N ASN A 286 4.17 9.54 -7.49
CA ASN A 286 3.65 10.47 -8.49
C ASN A 286 2.61 9.76 -9.39
N VAL A 287 1.80 10.55 -10.05
CA VAL A 287 0.78 10.06 -10.99
C VAL A 287 0.98 10.73 -12.33
N ASP A 288 1.21 9.92 -13.35
CA ASP A 288 1.19 10.38 -14.74
C ASP A 288 -0.21 10.22 -15.30
N ARG A 289 -0.69 11.24 -16.01
CA ARG A 289 -1.99 11.22 -16.68
C ARG A 289 -1.91 11.78 -18.09
N LEU A 290 -2.81 11.31 -18.92
CA LEU A 290 -3.19 11.98 -20.16
C LEU A 290 -4.65 12.41 -20.02
N THR A 291 -4.92 13.71 -20.20
CA THR A 291 -6.26 14.27 -19.98
C THR A 291 -6.62 15.26 -21.08
N GLN A 292 -7.91 15.56 -21.24
CA GLN A 292 -8.36 16.75 -21.95
C GLN A 292 -8.82 17.80 -20.92
N ALA A 293 -8.19 18.97 -20.95
CA ALA A 293 -8.47 20.12 -20.10
C ALA A 293 -8.41 19.84 -18.56
N ASP A 294 -7.75 18.79 -18.13
CA ASP A 294 -7.79 18.24 -16.77
C ASP A 294 -9.19 17.91 -16.23
N LEU A 295 -10.13 17.70 -17.13
CA LEU A 295 -11.51 17.29 -16.84
C LEU A 295 -11.76 15.83 -17.23
N ILE A 296 -11.27 15.42 -18.40
CA ILE A 296 -11.55 14.11 -18.97
C ILE A 296 -10.26 13.29 -18.94
N GLN A 297 -10.26 12.21 -18.15
CA GLN A 297 -9.12 11.32 -18.02
C GLN A 297 -9.10 10.29 -19.15
N LEU A 298 -7.99 10.18 -19.86
CA LEU A 298 -7.77 9.22 -20.95
C LEU A 298 -6.87 8.07 -20.52
N LYS A 299 -5.82 8.39 -19.77
CA LYS A 299 -4.91 7.41 -19.16
C LYS A 299 -4.45 7.92 -17.81
N SER A 300 -4.17 6.99 -16.89
CA SER A 300 -3.41 7.32 -15.68
C SER A 300 -2.53 6.15 -15.26
N LYS A 301 -1.39 6.47 -14.65
CA LYS A 301 -0.46 5.52 -14.05
C LYS A 301 0.04 6.06 -12.74
N MET A 302 -0.09 5.27 -11.69
CA MET A 302 0.59 5.54 -10.42
C MET A 302 2.02 5.00 -10.47
N ASN A 303 2.99 5.84 -10.14
CA ASN A 303 4.38 5.46 -10.03
C ASN A 303 4.79 5.53 -8.56
N GLY A 304 5.50 4.53 -8.09
CA GLY A 304 5.88 4.42 -6.69
C GLY A 304 4.86 3.74 -5.79
N VAL A 305 3.62 3.53 -6.27
CA VAL A 305 2.56 2.76 -5.60
C VAL A 305 1.73 2.01 -6.65
N GLY A 306 1.02 0.97 -6.22
CA GLY A 306 0.17 0.18 -7.12
C GLY A 306 0.92 -0.90 -7.89
N ASP A 307 0.27 -1.48 -8.87
CA ASP A 307 0.77 -2.66 -9.61
C ASP A 307 1.47 -2.33 -10.95
N GLY A 308 1.82 -1.06 -11.16
CA GLY A 308 2.56 -0.59 -12.34
C GLY A 308 1.79 -0.58 -13.66
N ARG A 309 0.47 -0.83 -13.61
CA ARG A 309 -0.40 -0.84 -14.79
C ARG A 309 -0.92 0.56 -15.13
N VAL A 310 -1.36 0.71 -16.36
CA VAL A 310 -1.99 1.93 -16.85
C VAL A 310 -3.50 1.73 -16.85
N LEU A 311 -4.23 2.61 -16.17
CA LEU A 311 -5.67 2.72 -16.32
C LEU A 311 -5.96 3.50 -17.61
N GLN A 312 -6.67 2.90 -18.55
CA GLN A 312 -6.93 3.43 -19.88
C GLN A 312 -8.43 3.56 -20.15
N THR A 313 -8.87 4.69 -20.66
CA THR A 313 -10.22 4.86 -21.20
C THR A 313 -10.34 4.13 -22.54
N ARG A 314 -11.30 3.20 -22.64
CA ARG A 314 -11.59 2.40 -23.83
C ARG A 314 -12.76 2.94 -24.62
N GLU A 315 -13.73 3.51 -23.92
CA GLU A 315 -14.91 4.13 -24.50
C GLU A 315 -15.22 5.41 -23.74
N ALA A 316 -15.75 6.40 -24.45
CA ALA A 316 -16.16 7.68 -23.88
C ALA A 316 -17.42 8.18 -24.57
N GLU A 317 -18.36 8.71 -23.79
CA GLU A 317 -19.47 9.54 -24.27
C GLU A 317 -19.30 10.92 -23.66
N LEU A 318 -19.12 11.94 -24.52
CA LEU A 318 -18.87 13.31 -24.10
C LEU A 318 -19.95 14.24 -24.61
N LYS A 319 -20.44 15.13 -23.73
CA LYS A 319 -21.29 16.26 -24.13
C LYS A 319 -20.65 17.53 -23.56
N VAL A 320 -20.03 18.29 -24.47
CA VAL A 320 -19.36 19.55 -24.11
C VAL A 320 -20.24 20.70 -24.63
N PRO A 321 -20.58 21.71 -23.79
CA PRO A 321 -21.33 22.84 -24.24
C PRO A 321 -20.53 23.65 -25.26
N ALA A 322 -21.21 24.35 -26.18
CA ALA A 322 -20.55 25.18 -27.20
C ALA A 322 -19.85 26.41 -26.56
N SER A 323 -20.30 26.85 -25.40
CA SER A 323 -19.76 27.98 -24.66
C SER A 323 -20.05 27.84 -23.17
N TRP A 324 -19.29 28.56 -22.32
CA TRP A 324 -19.47 28.55 -20.86
C TRP A 324 -20.63 29.48 -20.44
N VAL A 325 -21.87 28.99 -20.56
CA VAL A 325 -23.07 29.71 -20.09
C VAL A 325 -23.54 29.11 -18.75
N PRO A 326 -23.76 29.92 -17.71
CA PRO A 326 -24.26 29.44 -16.42
C PRO A 326 -25.50 28.54 -16.57
N GLY A 327 -25.50 27.41 -15.84
CA GLY A 327 -26.57 26.39 -15.87
C GLY A 327 -26.40 25.32 -16.95
N GLN A 328 -25.56 25.51 -17.96
CA GLN A 328 -25.21 24.42 -18.90
C GLN A 328 -24.35 23.35 -18.21
N THR A 329 -24.31 22.18 -18.80
CA THR A 329 -23.55 21.05 -18.26
C THR A 329 -22.54 20.52 -19.28
N LEU A 330 -21.37 20.12 -18.74
CA LEU A 330 -20.43 19.22 -19.40
C LEU A 330 -20.60 17.83 -18.78
N THR A 331 -20.77 16.80 -19.61
CA THR A 331 -20.85 15.42 -19.11
C THR A 331 -19.84 14.53 -19.81
N ALA A 332 -19.29 13.56 -19.06
CA ALA A 332 -18.46 12.49 -19.57
C ALA A 332 -18.86 11.16 -18.90
N GLN A 333 -19.04 10.12 -19.72
CA GLN A 333 -19.15 8.74 -19.27
C GLN A 333 -17.94 8.00 -19.82
N LEU A 334 -17.15 7.37 -18.96
CA LEU A 334 -15.90 6.72 -19.33
C LEU A 334 -15.90 5.27 -18.88
N HIS A 335 -15.62 4.37 -19.83
CA HIS A 335 -15.32 2.96 -19.55
C HIS A 335 -13.81 2.76 -19.55
N MET A 336 -13.26 2.36 -18.43
CA MET A 336 -11.82 2.27 -18.23
C MET A 336 -11.41 0.84 -17.89
N ILE A 337 -10.23 0.44 -18.32
CA ILE A 337 -9.61 -0.84 -18.01
C ILE A 337 -8.15 -0.66 -17.60
N ASN A 338 -7.63 -1.61 -16.82
CA ASN A 338 -6.19 -1.70 -16.57
C ASN A 338 -5.45 -2.38 -17.73
N VAL A 339 -4.29 -1.85 -18.11
CA VAL A 339 -3.43 -2.39 -19.17
C VAL A 339 -2.05 -2.71 -18.62
N PRO A 340 -1.58 -3.98 -18.76
CA PRO A 340 -2.27 -5.13 -19.31
C PRO A 340 -3.43 -5.59 -18.43
N ALA A 341 -4.49 -6.11 -19.04
CA ALA A 341 -5.64 -6.63 -18.32
C ALA A 341 -5.32 -7.99 -17.66
N ARG A 342 -5.89 -8.26 -16.49
CA ARG A 342 -5.90 -9.56 -15.82
C ARG A 342 -7.27 -10.21 -15.97
N ALA A 343 -7.34 -11.52 -15.88
CA ALA A 343 -8.61 -12.26 -15.99
C ALA A 343 -9.64 -11.88 -14.90
N THR A 344 -9.18 -11.35 -13.77
CA THR A 344 -10.01 -10.91 -12.65
C THR A 344 -10.42 -9.44 -12.72
N ASP A 345 -9.85 -8.66 -13.65
CA ASP A 345 -10.17 -7.26 -13.77
C ASP A 345 -11.61 -7.06 -14.23
N LYS A 346 -12.26 -6.09 -13.61
CA LYS A 346 -13.56 -5.59 -14.05
C LYS A 346 -13.36 -4.21 -14.67
N PRO A 347 -14.10 -3.86 -15.72
CA PRO A 347 -14.14 -2.49 -16.22
C PRO A 347 -14.54 -1.53 -15.11
N ILE A 348 -13.95 -0.34 -15.14
CA ILE A 348 -14.25 0.75 -14.21
C ILE A 348 -15.10 1.76 -14.94
N GLU A 349 -16.31 1.96 -14.44
CA GLU A 349 -17.23 2.98 -14.94
C GLU A 349 -16.98 4.28 -14.16
N THR A 350 -16.80 5.37 -14.87
CA THR A 350 -16.62 6.69 -14.26
C THR A 350 -17.52 7.70 -14.95
N SER A 351 -18.27 8.46 -14.18
CA SER A 351 -19.09 9.55 -14.67
C SER A 351 -18.56 10.89 -14.16
N LEU A 352 -18.67 11.91 -15.00
CA LEU A 352 -18.41 13.30 -14.64
C LEU A 352 -19.59 14.14 -15.13
N THR A 353 -20.19 14.92 -14.25
CA THR A 353 -21.17 15.96 -14.62
C THR A 353 -20.75 17.27 -13.99
N CYS A 354 -20.33 18.24 -14.80
CA CYS A 354 -19.97 19.57 -14.34
C CYS A 354 -21.02 20.59 -14.74
N THR A 355 -21.64 21.25 -13.77
CA THR A 355 -22.55 22.38 -14.02
C THR A 355 -21.75 23.68 -14.07
N VAL A 356 -21.95 24.43 -15.13
CA VAL A 356 -21.32 25.74 -15.37
C VAL A 356 -21.93 26.78 -14.40
N GLY A 357 -21.07 27.42 -13.63
CA GLY A 357 -21.42 28.48 -12.70
C GLY A 357 -21.02 29.88 -13.19
N ALA A 358 -20.70 30.75 -12.24
CA ALA A 358 -20.35 32.14 -12.51
C ALA A 358 -18.96 32.26 -13.16
N ARG A 359 -18.81 33.27 -14.03
CA ARG A 359 -17.54 33.77 -14.53
C ARG A 359 -16.92 34.70 -13.49
N ILE A 360 -15.66 34.55 -13.19
CA ILE A 360 -14.91 35.36 -12.24
C ILE A 360 -13.55 35.73 -12.85
N PRO A 361 -12.89 36.82 -12.42
CA PRO A 361 -11.50 37.07 -12.80
C PRO A 361 -10.56 35.95 -12.32
N ALA A 362 -9.72 35.42 -13.21
CA ALA A 362 -8.79 34.31 -12.88
C ALA A 362 -7.83 34.65 -11.73
N ARG A 363 -7.47 35.93 -11.55
CA ARG A 363 -6.67 36.43 -10.41
C ARG A 363 -7.26 36.16 -9.03
N GLN A 364 -8.56 35.86 -8.95
CA GLN A 364 -9.18 35.45 -7.67
C GLN A 364 -8.82 34.03 -7.28
N VAL A 365 -8.37 33.21 -8.24
CA VAL A 365 -7.84 31.85 -8.01
C VAL A 365 -6.38 31.93 -7.62
N PHE A 366 -5.58 32.69 -8.39
CA PHE A 366 -4.19 32.96 -8.10
C PHE A 366 -3.76 34.28 -8.77
N ALA A 367 -3.08 35.14 -8.01
CA ALA A 367 -2.83 36.54 -8.39
C ALA A 367 -2.14 36.74 -9.76
N ALA A 368 -1.29 35.79 -10.18
CA ALA A 368 -0.58 35.86 -11.46
C ALA A 368 -1.39 35.38 -12.67
N LEU A 369 -2.60 34.81 -12.46
CA LEU A 369 -3.45 34.39 -13.57
C LEU A 369 -4.17 35.59 -14.20
N THR A 370 -4.29 35.56 -15.53
CA THR A 370 -4.95 36.60 -16.33
C THR A 370 -6.25 36.10 -16.91
N GLY A 371 -7.10 37.02 -17.40
CA GLY A 371 -8.37 36.71 -18.02
C GLY A 371 -9.43 36.25 -17.02
N ASP A 372 -10.34 35.43 -17.53
CA ASP A 372 -11.50 34.94 -16.80
C ASP A 372 -11.37 33.46 -16.44
N ALA A 373 -12.04 33.08 -15.36
CA ALA A 373 -12.22 31.71 -14.91
C ALA A 373 -13.71 31.40 -14.73
N ILE A 374 -14.11 30.21 -15.12
CA ILE A 374 -15.48 29.71 -15.02
C ILE A 374 -15.58 28.76 -13.84
N LYS A 375 -16.43 29.01 -12.88
CA LYS A 375 -16.71 28.06 -11.80
C LYS A 375 -17.46 26.86 -12.36
N LEU A 376 -17.03 25.66 -11.93
CA LEU A 376 -17.64 24.39 -12.30
C LEU A 376 -17.95 23.64 -11.00
N ALA A 377 -19.22 23.25 -10.82
CA ALA A 377 -19.62 22.31 -9.78
C ALA A 377 -19.70 20.92 -10.43
N CYS A 378 -18.79 20.02 -10.05
CA CYS A 378 -18.66 18.72 -10.71
C CYS A 378 -19.02 17.58 -9.74
N ASP A 379 -19.82 16.63 -10.24
CA ASP A 379 -20.20 15.39 -9.59
C ASP A 379 -19.53 14.23 -10.32
N GLN A 380 -18.91 13.31 -9.56
CA GLN A 380 -18.24 12.12 -10.06
C GLN A 380 -18.76 10.84 -9.37
N GLY A 381 -19.98 10.88 -8.86
CA GLY A 381 -20.62 9.77 -8.16
C GLY A 381 -20.19 9.69 -6.69
N ASP A 382 -19.00 9.16 -6.42
CA ASP A 382 -18.51 8.97 -5.04
C ASP A 382 -18.04 10.26 -4.38
N TYR A 383 -17.76 11.27 -5.16
CA TYR A 383 -17.31 12.57 -4.67
C TYR A 383 -17.72 13.74 -5.58
N THR A 384 -17.81 14.91 -4.99
CA THR A 384 -18.05 16.18 -5.70
C THR A 384 -16.80 17.05 -5.66
N THR A 385 -16.60 17.86 -6.70
CA THR A 385 -15.50 18.83 -6.76
C THR A 385 -16.00 20.21 -7.17
N SER A 386 -15.49 21.23 -6.50
CA SER A 386 -15.55 22.63 -6.98
C SER A 386 -14.30 22.88 -7.80
N ARG A 387 -14.47 23.25 -9.07
CA ARG A 387 -13.39 23.53 -9.99
C ARG A 387 -13.53 24.91 -10.61
N VAL A 388 -12.44 25.38 -11.20
CA VAL A 388 -12.45 26.56 -12.06
C VAL A 388 -11.75 26.23 -13.36
N PHE A 389 -12.38 26.58 -14.47
CA PHE A 389 -11.79 26.49 -15.78
C PHE A 389 -11.16 27.82 -16.17
N ILE A 390 -9.84 27.86 -16.34
CA ILE A 390 -9.11 29.08 -16.70
C ILE A 390 -9.18 29.25 -18.22
N GLU A 391 -9.96 30.20 -18.73
CA GLU A 391 -10.23 30.35 -20.15
C GLU A 391 -8.98 30.67 -20.98
N ASP A 392 -8.07 31.48 -20.44
CA ASP A 392 -6.82 31.85 -21.11
C ASP A 392 -5.80 30.69 -21.20
N LEU A 393 -6.02 29.63 -20.44
CA LEU A 393 -5.16 28.43 -20.42
C LEU A 393 -5.85 27.20 -21.03
N GLY A 394 -7.17 27.12 -21.03
CA GLY A 394 -7.91 25.95 -21.50
C GLY A 394 -7.72 24.75 -20.58
N VAL A 395 -7.66 24.98 -19.24
CA VAL A 395 -7.44 23.96 -18.23
C VAL A 395 -8.30 24.19 -16.99
N ALA A 396 -8.80 23.13 -16.39
CA ALA A 396 -9.51 23.18 -15.12
C ALA A 396 -8.56 22.98 -13.93
N LEU A 397 -8.80 23.72 -12.85
CA LEU A 397 -8.11 23.58 -11.56
C LEU A 397 -9.13 23.16 -10.51
N THR A 398 -8.77 22.23 -9.64
CA THR A 398 -9.63 21.77 -8.55
C THR A 398 -9.42 22.66 -7.32
N LEU A 399 -10.47 23.32 -6.85
CA LEU A 399 -10.47 24.15 -5.63
C LEU A 399 -10.81 23.33 -4.40
N GLU A 400 -11.82 22.47 -4.51
CA GLU A 400 -12.32 21.68 -3.40
C GLU A 400 -12.70 20.27 -3.88
N SER A 401 -12.60 19.32 -2.99
CA SER A 401 -13.06 17.95 -3.20
C SER A 401 -13.75 17.45 -1.93
N THR A 402 -14.95 16.90 -2.06
CA THR A 402 -15.77 16.39 -0.97
C THR A 402 -16.26 14.98 -1.28
N SER A 403 -16.01 14.05 -0.36
CA SER A 403 -16.59 12.72 -0.32
C SER A 403 -17.37 12.51 0.98
N SER A 404 -17.98 11.34 1.16
CA SER A 404 -18.63 10.96 2.43
C SER A 404 -17.70 10.96 3.65
N GLN A 405 -16.38 10.89 3.44
CA GLN A 405 -15.39 10.75 4.53
C GLN A 405 -14.42 11.92 4.64
N THR A 406 -14.26 12.69 3.57
CA THR A 406 -13.21 13.70 3.50
C THR A 406 -13.68 14.96 2.78
N HIS A 407 -13.18 16.10 3.24
CA HIS A 407 -13.29 17.39 2.58
C HIS A 407 -11.90 18.02 2.48
N TYR A 408 -11.50 18.39 1.28
CA TYR A 408 -10.21 19.03 1.00
C TYR A 408 -10.43 20.35 0.29
N VAL A 409 -9.65 21.37 0.68
CA VAL A 409 -9.55 22.66 0.01
C VAL A 409 -8.11 22.85 -0.46
N ASN A 410 -7.92 23.12 -1.75
CA ASN A 410 -6.62 23.32 -2.36
C ASN A 410 -6.24 24.81 -2.36
N GLU A 411 -5.11 25.11 -1.74
CA GLU A 411 -4.51 26.44 -1.74
C GLU A 411 -3.32 26.46 -2.70
N TYR A 412 -3.45 27.17 -3.82
CA TYR A 412 -2.38 27.29 -4.81
C TYR A 412 -1.29 28.25 -4.31
N THR A 413 -0.03 27.83 -4.42
CA THR A 413 1.12 28.59 -3.85
C THR A 413 2.11 29.05 -4.92
N ALA A 414 2.10 28.43 -6.09
CA ALA A 414 2.97 28.80 -7.22
C ALA A 414 2.29 28.49 -8.55
N PHE A 415 2.58 29.30 -9.57
CA PHE A 415 2.23 29.07 -10.96
C PHE A 415 3.35 29.53 -11.88
N ASP A 416 3.65 28.73 -12.89
CA ASP A 416 4.53 29.07 -14.00
C ASP A 416 3.90 28.62 -15.32
N VAL A 417 3.85 29.51 -16.34
CA VAL A 417 3.19 29.28 -17.62
C VAL A 417 4.11 29.64 -18.76
N VAL A 418 4.39 28.70 -19.65
CA VAL A 418 5.10 28.94 -20.92
C VAL A 418 4.08 28.82 -22.06
N ARG A 419 3.89 29.89 -22.81
CA ARG A 419 2.95 29.98 -23.97
C ARG A 419 3.61 29.62 -25.28
#